data_7c60394637c8a1b7b045025d59e2c6ee
#
_entry.id   7c60394637c8a1b7b045025d59e2c6ee
#
_cell.length_a   1.000
_cell.length_b   1.000
_cell.length_c   1.000
_cell.angle_alpha   90.00
_cell.angle_beta   90.00
_cell.angle_gamma   90.00
#
_symmetry.space_group_name_H-M   'P 1'
#
loop_
_entity.id
_entity.type
_entity.pdbx_description
1 polymer ?
#
loop_
_entity_poly.entity_id
_entity_poly.type
_entity_poly.pdbx_seq_one_letter_code
_entity_poly.pdbx_strand_id
1 'polypeptide(L)'
;SKNELEDTLIRNRAPNNISNYILRFAAILSSFISIYMLFGVGNFLDTYVLLDTEYLYAMIALLLPLPFIIYHPTPRKGNKIPWYDIIFAASTFIIASYFCFSGSLILEEGWEYLAPTYAKIMAFILWGLVLEASRRAGGNAIFIICLIISVYPAISTFLPGFLNAPAQPWDTTATFHIFGTESIMGIPMTAFATLVVGFLIFGVALQHTGGGSFFLNLAFALLGTRRGGPAKVSIFSSGLMGSMSGSVITNVLTTGVLSIPAMKKTGFKSSYAAGVEACASTGGVLMPPVMGATAFVMATFLEVPYSEIIIAAAFPSILYYFGLFMQIDAYAARNHLKGLPAKELPSIKKVLKEGWYFIFVFVMLILMLLYMQREAQAPYYATATLLIINQIVKIHRWNYDKLIHFIESVGRLFAELAGILVAIGLIIGSLTFTGKIGTITYALVNFAGDSIFILLIMGALTSFILGIGMTVTAAYLFLAVTLAPALTGSGLDKVAVHLFMLYWGMISFITPPVAIGAFAAASVAGANGIRTGVEAMKLGSVIYFIPFFFVLNPALIGRGSIYDILIVFFSAVIGIILISSSLQG
;
A
#
# COMPACT_ATOMS: atom_id res chain seq x y z
N SER A 1 10.20 8.13 17.05
CA SER A 1 11.19 9.08 17.62
C SER A 1 12.04 9.64 16.50
N LYS A 2 12.85 10.68 16.79
CA LYS A 2 13.85 11.21 15.83
C LYS A 2 14.74 10.08 15.29
N ASN A 3 14.95 9.05 16.11
CA ASN A 3 15.74 7.87 15.78
C ASN A 3 15.06 6.96 14.72
N GLU A 4 13.75 6.83 14.67
CA GLU A 4 13.09 5.96 13.67
C GLU A 4 13.03 6.60 12.28
N LEU A 5 12.95 7.94 12.20
CA LEU A 5 13.10 8.65 10.92
C LEU A 5 14.57 8.67 10.45
N GLU A 6 15.52 8.81 11.37
CA GLU A 6 16.94 8.64 11.09
C GLU A 6 17.23 7.19 10.70
N ASP A 7 16.61 6.19 11.32
CA ASP A 7 16.76 4.77 10.99
C ASP A 7 16.20 4.41 9.61
N THR A 8 15.10 5.01 9.17
CA THR A 8 14.60 4.84 7.80
C THR A 8 15.50 5.49 6.75
N LEU A 9 16.11 6.62 7.06
CA LEU A 9 17.11 7.28 6.21
C LEU A 9 18.46 6.52 6.18
N ILE A 10 18.81 5.84 7.28
CA ILE A 10 20.03 5.04 7.42
C ILE A 10 19.87 3.64 6.78
N ARG A 11 18.63 3.17 6.58
CA ARG A 11 18.32 1.88 5.95
C ARG A 11 18.65 1.87 4.45
N ASN A 12 18.42 2.97 3.76
CA ASN A 12 18.75 3.12 2.35
C ASN A 12 20.24 3.38 2.17
N ARG A 13 20.89 2.62 1.28
CA ARG A 13 22.25 2.95 0.83
C ARG A 13 22.21 4.25 0.04
N ALA A 14 23.19 5.11 0.27
CA ALA A 14 23.36 6.27 -0.58
C ALA A 14 23.67 5.82 -2.03
N PRO A 15 23.20 6.57 -3.04
CA PRO A 15 23.34 6.19 -4.43
C PRO A 15 24.80 5.93 -4.81
N ASN A 16 25.09 4.78 -5.42
CA ASN A 16 26.35 4.47 -6.08
C ASN A 16 26.05 4.24 -7.56
N ASN A 17 26.95 4.62 -8.44
CA ASN A 17 26.75 4.53 -9.89
C ASN A 17 26.32 3.13 -10.34
N ILE A 18 26.99 2.08 -9.86
CA ILE A 18 26.68 0.70 -10.23
C ILE A 18 25.29 0.29 -9.75
N SER A 19 24.95 0.59 -8.48
CA SER A 19 23.63 0.25 -7.92
C SER A 19 22.51 0.96 -8.68
N ASN A 20 22.73 2.22 -9.07
CA ASN A 20 21.75 2.97 -9.85
C ASN A 20 21.59 2.43 -11.28
N TYR A 21 22.65 1.97 -11.94
CA TYR A 21 22.53 1.33 -13.24
C TYR A 21 21.72 0.04 -13.19
N ILE A 22 21.99 -0.83 -12.19
CA ILE A 22 21.24 -2.07 -11.99
C ILE A 22 19.77 -1.76 -11.70
N LEU A 23 19.50 -0.79 -10.82
CA LEU A 23 18.15 -0.35 -10.48
C LEU A 23 17.37 0.15 -11.69
N ARG A 24 17.98 1.02 -12.49
CA ARG A 24 17.37 1.56 -13.73
C ARG A 24 17.09 0.45 -14.74
N PHE A 25 18.06 -0.44 -14.97
CA PHE A 25 17.90 -1.57 -15.86
C PHE A 25 16.74 -2.47 -15.44
N ALA A 26 16.70 -2.86 -14.16
CA ALA A 26 15.63 -3.69 -13.63
C ALA A 26 14.26 -3.01 -13.70
N ALA A 27 14.16 -1.71 -13.39
CA ALA A 27 12.91 -0.95 -13.47
C ALA A 27 12.39 -0.85 -14.92
N ILE A 28 13.28 -0.57 -15.88
CA ILE A 28 12.90 -0.48 -17.30
C ILE A 28 12.48 -1.84 -17.82
N LEU A 29 13.29 -2.88 -17.59
CA LEU A 29 13.03 -4.21 -18.13
C LEU A 29 11.79 -4.84 -17.52
N SER A 30 11.57 -4.72 -16.21
CA SER A 30 10.35 -5.23 -15.56
C SER A 30 9.10 -4.50 -16.04
N SER A 31 9.17 -3.18 -16.25
CA SER A 31 8.07 -2.41 -16.83
C SER A 31 7.78 -2.84 -18.28
N PHE A 32 8.81 -3.09 -19.06
CA PHE A 32 8.67 -3.56 -20.45
C PHE A 32 8.03 -4.97 -20.50
N ILE A 33 8.51 -5.90 -19.69
CA ILE A 33 7.96 -7.26 -19.62
C ILE A 33 6.49 -7.22 -19.15
N SER A 34 6.18 -6.35 -18.19
CA SER A 34 4.80 -6.15 -17.73
C SER A 34 3.89 -5.64 -18.87
N ILE A 35 4.34 -4.65 -19.64
CA ILE A 35 3.60 -4.17 -20.81
C ILE A 35 3.47 -5.29 -21.85
N TYR A 36 4.55 -6.01 -22.14
CA TYR A 36 4.53 -7.12 -23.10
C TYR A 36 3.47 -8.17 -22.75
N MET A 37 3.42 -8.56 -21.48
CA MET A 37 2.46 -9.55 -20.98
C MET A 37 1.02 -9.02 -20.96
N LEU A 38 0.79 -7.86 -20.34
CA LEU A 38 -0.55 -7.33 -20.11
C LEU A 38 -1.26 -6.82 -21.37
N PHE A 39 -0.50 -6.41 -22.38
CA PHE A 39 -1.05 -5.98 -23.68
C PHE A 39 -1.10 -7.11 -24.70
N GLY A 40 -0.64 -8.31 -24.35
CA GLY A 40 -0.64 -9.46 -25.25
C GLY A 40 0.21 -9.24 -26.50
N VAL A 41 1.33 -8.53 -26.35
CA VAL A 41 2.20 -8.16 -27.48
C VAL A 41 2.72 -9.39 -28.22
N GLY A 42 3.00 -10.49 -27.50
CA GLY A 42 3.42 -11.75 -28.10
C GLY A 42 2.39 -12.32 -29.07
N ASN A 43 1.11 -12.29 -28.70
CA ASN A 43 0.01 -12.71 -29.58
C ASN A 43 -0.17 -11.75 -30.77
N PHE A 44 -0.03 -10.43 -30.53
CA PHE A 44 -0.23 -9.43 -31.58
C PHE A 44 0.87 -9.46 -32.65
N LEU A 45 2.12 -9.72 -32.23
CA LEU A 45 3.28 -9.77 -33.14
C LEU A 45 3.59 -11.20 -33.66
N ASP A 46 2.78 -12.19 -33.31
CA ASP A 46 3.01 -13.61 -33.59
C ASP A 46 4.41 -14.08 -33.15
N THR A 47 4.77 -13.68 -31.93
CA THR A 47 6.04 -13.99 -31.27
C THR A 47 5.81 -14.87 -30.04
N TYR A 48 6.83 -15.04 -29.21
CA TYR A 48 6.74 -15.87 -28.02
C TYR A 48 5.70 -15.33 -27.04
N VAL A 49 4.78 -16.21 -26.60
CA VAL A 49 3.77 -15.89 -25.57
C VAL A 49 4.29 -16.38 -24.24
N LEU A 50 4.55 -15.45 -23.32
CA LEU A 50 4.99 -15.77 -21.97
C LEU A 50 3.88 -16.50 -21.20
N LEU A 51 4.24 -17.56 -20.50
CA LEU A 51 3.38 -18.18 -19.50
C LEU A 51 3.34 -17.32 -18.24
N ASP A 52 2.26 -17.40 -17.47
CA ASP A 52 2.14 -16.67 -16.19
C ASP A 52 3.31 -17.00 -15.25
N THR A 53 3.70 -18.27 -15.18
CA THR A 53 4.84 -18.75 -14.39
C THR A 53 6.15 -18.09 -14.82
N GLU A 54 6.41 -18.04 -16.12
CA GLU A 54 7.60 -17.41 -16.69
C GLU A 54 7.62 -15.91 -16.40
N TYR A 55 6.47 -15.27 -16.54
CA TYR A 55 6.31 -13.84 -16.22
C TYR A 55 6.60 -13.55 -14.74
N LEU A 56 6.02 -14.32 -13.83
CA LEU A 56 6.23 -14.12 -12.39
C LEU A 56 7.69 -14.35 -11.99
N TYR A 57 8.33 -15.41 -12.50
CA TYR A 57 9.76 -15.63 -12.27
C TYR A 57 10.64 -14.54 -12.91
N ALA A 58 10.30 -14.01 -14.07
CA ALA A 58 11.00 -12.88 -14.66
C ALA A 58 10.94 -11.65 -13.75
N MET A 59 9.76 -11.35 -13.20
CA MET A 59 9.59 -10.26 -12.24
C MET A 59 10.38 -10.50 -10.95
N ILE A 60 10.38 -11.73 -10.41
CA ILE A 60 11.18 -12.10 -9.23
C ILE A 60 12.69 -11.96 -9.56
N ALA A 61 13.14 -12.45 -10.71
CA ALA A 61 14.54 -12.38 -11.13
C ALA A 61 15.06 -10.93 -11.23
N LEU A 62 14.25 -10.03 -11.70
CA LEU A 62 14.63 -8.63 -11.87
C LEU A 62 14.53 -7.81 -10.60
N LEU A 63 13.53 -8.07 -9.76
CA LEU A 63 13.19 -7.18 -8.66
C LEU A 63 13.67 -7.67 -7.29
N LEU A 64 13.64 -8.99 -7.04
CA LEU A 64 14.06 -9.55 -5.75
C LEU A 64 15.57 -9.41 -5.44
N PRO A 65 16.50 -9.30 -6.40
CA PRO A 65 17.89 -8.95 -6.12
C PRO A 65 18.10 -7.52 -5.61
N LEU A 66 17.21 -6.59 -5.95
CA LEU A 66 17.36 -5.17 -5.65
C LEU A 66 17.40 -4.84 -4.15
N PRO A 67 16.60 -5.44 -3.25
CA PRO A 67 16.73 -5.27 -1.81
C PRO A 67 18.14 -5.45 -1.28
N PHE A 68 18.94 -6.40 -1.80
CA PHE A 68 20.32 -6.61 -1.38
C PHE A 68 21.27 -5.49 -1.82
N ILE A 69 20.93 -4.81 -2.91
CA ILE A 69 21.72 -3.73 -3.48
C ILE A 69 21.34 -2.38 -2.84
N ILE A 70 20.04 -2.15 -2.60
CA ILE A 70 19.50 -0.85 -2.17
C ILE A 70 19.52 -0.69 -0.65
N TYR A 71 19.26 -1.75 0.11
CA TYR A 71 19.12 -1.68 1.56
C TYR A 71 20.35 -2.22 2.30
N HIS A 72 20.67 -1.61 3.43
CA HIS A 72 21.69 -2.13 4.33
C HIS A 72 21.19 -3.37 5.09
N PRO A 73 22.07 -4.35 5.39
CA PRO A 73 21.74 -5.50 6.24
C PRO A 73 21.40 -5.11 7.69
N THR A 74 22.08 -4.05 8.18
CA THR A 74 21.85 -3.38 9.46
C THR A 74 22.01 -1.89 9.23
N PRO A 75 21.28 -1.01 9.97
CA PRO A 75 21.43 0.42 9.83
C PRO A 75 22.89 0.85 9.97
N ARG A 76 23.49 1.33 8.91
CA ARG A 76 24.88 1.77 8.86
C ARG A 76 25.05 2.98 7.94
N LYS A 77 26.00 3.85 8.27
CA LYS A 77 26.44 4.92 7.36
C LYS A 77 27.49 4.34 6.40
N GLY A 78 27.25 4.44 5.09
CA GLY A 78 28.23 4.06 4.07
C GLY A 78 27.58 3.63 2.75
N ASN A 79 28.35 3.69 1.64
CA ASN A 79 27.86 3.40 0.29
C ASN A 79 28.36 2.05 -0.26
N LYS A 80 29.24 1.34 0.47
CA LYS A 80 29.82 0.08 -0.03
C LYS A 80 28.83 -1.06 0.08
N ILE A 81 28.65 -1.79 -1.02
CA ILE A 81 27.90 -3.04 -1.04
C ILE A 81 28.84 -4.13 -0.54
N PRO A 82 28.50 -4.84 0.56
CA PRO A 82 29.28 -5.97 1.03
C PRO A 82 29.33 -7.08 -0.03
N TRP A 83 30.41 -7.84 -0.08
CA TRP A 83 30.58 -8.93 -1.05
C TRP A 83 29.47 -9.98 -0.97
N TYR A 84 28.99 -10.29 0.24
CA TYR A 84 27.89 -11.25 0.43
C TYR A 84 26.56 -10.75 -0.13
N ASP A 85 26.29 -9.44 -0.13
CA ASP A 85 25.09 -8.87 -0.76
C ASP A 85 25.13 -9.00 -2.28
N ILE A 86 26.33 -8.93 -2.87
CA ILE A 86 26.52 -9.18 -4.31
C ILE A 86 26.24 -10.65 -4.63
N ILE A 87 26.70 -11.58 -3.77
CA ILE A 87 26.42 -13.02 -3.93
C ILE A 87 24.91 -13.26 -3.79
N PHE A 88 24.23 -12.69 -2.79
CA PHE A 88 22.79 -12.85 -2.61
C PHE A 88 22.01 -12.33 -3.82
N ALA A 89 22.35 -11.14 -4.31
CA ALA A 89 21.72 -10.59 -5.49
C ALA A 89 21.97 -11.43 -6.74
N ALA A 90 23.21 -11.86 -6.97
CA ALA A 90 23.58 -12.69 -8.12
C ALA A 90 22.90 -14.08 -8.06
N SER A 91 22.92 -14.74 -6.88
CA SER A 91 22.26 -16.04 -6.69
C SER A 91 20.76 -15.94 -6.93
N THR A 92 20.09 -14.90 -6.38
CA THR A 92 18.67 -14.66 -6.61
C THR A 92 18.37 -14.49 -8.10
N PHE A 93 19.15 -13.65 -8.78
CA PHE A 93 18.98 -13.39 -10.21
C PHE A 93 19.18 -14.67 -11.05
N ILE A 94 20.24 -15.42 -10.80
CA ILE A 94 20.58 -16.63 -11.57
C ILE A 94 19.52 -17.71 -11.36
N ILE A 95 19.14 -17.98 -10.10
CA ILE A 95 18.16 -19.03 -9.77
C ILE A 95 16.79 -18.69 -10.33
N ALA A 96 16.30 -17.47 -10.09
CA ALA A 96 14.99 -17.08 -10.60
C ALA A 96 14.95 -16.96 -12.13
N SER A 97 16.04 -16.54 -12.77
CA SER A 97 16.16 -16.56 -14.23
C SER A 97 16.13 -17.99 -14.78
N TYR A 98 16.82 -18.93 -14.14
CA TYR A 98 16.76 -20.33 -14.52
C TYR A 98 15.33 -20.87 -14.44
N PHE A 99 14.60 -20.57 -13.37
CA PHE A 99 13.19 -20.98 -13.24
C PHE A 99 12.27 -20.27 -14.22
N CYS A 100 12.58 -19.02 -14.59
CA CYS A 100 11.86 -18.32 -15.66
C CYS A 100 11.95 -19.08 -16.99
N PHE A 101 13.16 -19.45 -17.41
CA PHE A 101 13.36 -20.21 -18.66
C PHE A 101 12.90 -21.67 -18.58
N SER A 102 12.70 -22.20 -17.39
CA SER A 102 12.18 -23.55 -17.14
C SER A 102 10.70 -23.57 -16.79
N GLY A 103 9.97 -22.47 -16.99
CA GLY A 103 8.60 -22.31 -16.50
C GLY A 103 7.63 -23.37 -17.02
N SER A 104 7.69 -23.73 -18.31
CA SER A 104 6.91 -24.82 -18.89
C SER A 104 7.27 -26.17 -18.28
N LEU A 105 8.58 -26.46 -18.14
CA LEU A 105 9.08 -27.71 -17.58
C LEU A 105 8.65 -27.88 -16.11
N ILE A 106 8.68 -26.81 -15.33
CA ILE A 106 8.23 -26.81 -13.93
C ILE A 106 6.77 -27.25 -13.82
N LEU A 107 5.91 -26.78 -14.73
CA LEU A 107 4.50 -27.14 -14.75
C LEU A 107 4.29 -28.56 -15.27
N GLU A 108 4.93 -28.93 -16.38
CA GLU A 108 4.76 -30.23 -17.03
C GLU A 108 5.24 -31.39 -16.15
N GLU A 109 6.37 -31.21 -15.46
CA GLU A 109 6.95 -32.24 -14.58
C GLU A 109 6.45 -32.17 -13.14
N GLY A 110 5.64 -31.14 -12.79
CA GLY A 110 5.09 -30.99 -11.44
C GLY A 110 6.15 -30.79 -10.36
N TRP A 111 7.10 -29.88 -10.57
CA TRP A 111 8.22 -29.64 -9.65
C TRP A 111 7.80 -29.20 -8.25
N GLU A 112 6.57 -28.81 -8.07
CA GLU A 112 6.00 -28.54 -6.75
C GLU A 112 6.18 -29.73 -5.80
N TYR A 113 6.02 -30.97 -6.32
CA TYR A 113 6.15 -32.22 -5.56
C TYR A 113 7.26 -33.15 -6.10
N LEU A 114 7.57 -33.09 -7.39
CA LEU A 114 8.43 -34.04 -8.10
C LEU A 114 9.73 -33.39 -8.61
N ALA A 115 10.18 -32.30 -8.01
CA ALA A 115 11.38 -31.60 -8.45
C ALA A 115 12.64 -32.49 -8.41
N PRO A 116 13.52 -32.37 -9.42
CA PRO A 116 14.83 -33.04 -9.40
C PRO A 116 15.71 -32.44 -8.28
N THR A 117 16.72 -33.20 -7.83
CA THR A 117 17.56 -32.86 -6.68
C THR A 117 18.21 -31.47 -6.78
N TYR A 118 18.70 -31.10 -7.96
CA TYR A 118 19.31 -29.80 -8.16
C TYR A 118 18.27 -28.66 -7.98
N ALA A 119 17.04 -28.84 -8.46
CA ALA A 119 15.96 -27.86 -8.31
C ALA A 119 15.53 -27.73 -6.84
N LYS A 120 15.52 -28.84 -6.08
CA LYS A 120 15.29 -28.82 -4.62
C LYS A 120 16.33 -27.95 -3.90
N ILE A 121 17.62 -28.12 -4.23
CA ILE A 121 18.71 -27.32 -3.64
C ILE A 121 18.52 -25.82 -3.99
N MET A 122 18.23 -25.54 -5.25
CA MET A 122 17.98 -24.16 -5.68
C MET A 122 16.74 -23.55 -4.99
N ALA A 123 15.70 -24.36 -4.75
CA ALA A 123 14.50 -23.94 -4.02
C ALA A 123 14.83 -23.59 -2.56
N PHE A 124 15.63 -24.37 -1.85
CA PHE A 124 16.09 -24.02 -0.50
C PHE A 124 16.89 -22.72 -0.47
N ILE A 125 17.78 -22.52 -1.42
CA ILE A 125 18.57 -21.29 -1.51
C ILE A 125 17.65 -20.09 -1.76
N LEU A 126 16.74 -20.20 -2.71
CA LEU A 126 15.83 -19.11 -3.05
C LEU A 126 14.86 -18.81 -1.90
N TRP A 127 14.37 -19.81 -1.16
CA TRP A 127 13.55 -19.61 0.04
C TRP A 127 14.28 -18.76 1.09
N GLY A 128 15.54 -19.09 1.40
CA GLY A 128 16.35 -18.28 2.29
C GLY A 128 16.58 -16.85 1.78
N LEU A 129 16.81 -16.70 0.47
CA LEU A 129 16.99 -15.37 -0.16
C LEU A 129 15.70 -14.53 -0.14
N VAL A 130 14.53 -15.14 -0.33
CA VAL A 130 13.22 -14.48 -0.19
C VAL A 130 13.03 -13.95 1.23
N LEU A 131 13.33 -14.75 2.24
CA LEU A 131 13.25 -14.35 3.64
C LEU A 131 14.19 -13.17 3.94
N GLU A 132 15.45 -13.26 3.52
CA GLU A 132 16.41 -12.15 3.73
C GLU A 132 16.02 -10.88 2.95
N ALA A 133 15.52 -11.01 1.71
CA ALA A 133 15.02 -9.87 0.95
C ALA A 133 13.84 -9.18 1.66
N SER A 134 12.93 -9.95 2.26
CA SER A 134 11.81 -9.41 3.04
C SER A 134 12.27 -8.66 4.29
N ARG A 135 13.31 -9.17 4.96
CA ARG A 135 13.92 -8.49 6.10
C ARG A 135 14.51 -7.13 5.69
N ARG A 136 15.12 -7.08 4.51
CA ARG A 136 15.69 -5.84 3.95
C ARG A 136 14.60 -4.85 3.53
N ALA A 137 13.57 -5.34 2.85
CA ALA A 137 12.48 -4.52 2.32
C ALA A 137 11.43 -4.16 3.38
N GLY A 138 10.97 -5.10 4.19
CA GLY A 138 9.84 -4.95 5.13
C GLY A 138 10.23 -4.83 6.61
N GLY A 139 11.48 -5.19 6.97
CA GLY A 139 11.98 -5.16 8.35
C GLY A 139 11.88 -6.49 9.08
N ASN A 140 12.34 -6.47 10.34
CA ASN A 140 12.48 -7.70 11.13
C ASN A 140 11.14 -8.36 11.47
N ALA A 141 10.06 -7.59 11.64
CA ALA A 141 8.75 -8.13 11.99
C ALA A 141 8.21 -9.05 10.88
N ILE A 142 8.21 -8.60 9.65
CA ILE A 142 7.82 -9.41 8.49
C ILE A 142 8.70 -10.64 8.36
N PHE A 143 10.03 -10.46 8.45
CA PHE A 143 10.98 -11.55 8.38
C PHE A 143 10.66 -12.66 9.38
N ILE A 144 10.47 -12.31 10.66
CA ILE A 144 10.20 -13.28 11.73
C ILE A 144 8.89 -14.02 11.47
N ILE A 145 7.83 -13.31 11.10
CA ILE A 145 6.53 -13.92 10.81
C ILE A 145 6.63 -14.85 9.61
N CYS A 146 7.24 -14.40 8.50
CA CYS A 146 7.43 -15.23 7.31
C CYS A 146 8.32 -16.44 7.60
N LEU A 147 9.38 -16.28 8.40
CA LEU A 147 10.25 -17.39 8.78
C LEU A 147 9.48 -18.44 9.59
N ILE A 148 8.80 -18.04 10.66
CA ILE A 148 8.07 -18.97 11.52
C ILE A 148 6.99 -19.72 10.73
N ILE A 149 6.21 -19.00 9.93
CA ILE A 149 5.10 -19.60 9.21
C ILE A 149 5.57 -20.42 8.01
N SER A 150 6.63 -20.00 7.30
CA SER A 150 7.14 -20.78 6.15
C SER A 150 7.80 -22.08 6.57
N VAL A 151 8.37 -22.16 7.77
CA VAL A 151 8.93 -23.40 8.34
C VAL A 151 7.82 -24.29 8.93
N TYR A 152 6.67 -23.71 9.27
CA TYR A 152 5.57 -24.41 9.94
C TYR A 152 5.16 -25.75 9.29
N PRO A 153 5.04 -25.92 7.96
CA PRO A 153 4.68 -27.21 7.35
C PRO A 153 5.63 -28.35 7.72
N ALA A 154 6.92 -28.05 7.86
CA ALA A 154 7.92 -29.06 8.20
C ALA A 154 7.97 -29.44 9.69
N ILE A 155 7.45 -28.58 10.57
CA ILE A 155 7.51 -28.78 12.02
C ILE A 155 6.12 -28.95 12.67
N SER A 156 5.06 -28.94 11.90
CA SER A 156 3.66 -28.91 12.35
C SER A 156 3.27 -30.05 13.29
N THR A 157 3.88 -31.23 13.17
CA THR A 157 3.63 -32.38 14.05
C THR A 157 4.09 -32.15 15.48
N PHE A 158 5.06 -31.28 15.71
CA PHE A 158 5.56 -30.97 17.06
C PHE A 158 4.74 -29.90 17.79
N LEU A 159 3.81 -29.27 17.11
CA LEU A 159 3.00 -28.20 17.70
C LEU A 159 1.72 -28.74 18.36
N PRO A 160 1.26 -28.14 19.49
CA PRO A 160 0.10 -28.63 20.22
C PRO A 160 -1.21 -28.11 19.65
N GLY A 161 -2.31 -28.81 19.99
CA GLY A 161 -3.68 -28.36 19.78
C GLY A 161 -4.05 -28.17 18.32
N PHE A 162 -4.71 -27.10 18.00
CA PHE A 162 -5.18 -26.80 16.64
C PHE A 162 -4.08 -26.52 15.64
N LEU A 163 -2.86 -26.24 16.11
CA LEU A 163 -1.68 -26.07 15.25
C LEU A 163 -1.03 -27.40 14.83
N ASN A 164 -1.41 -28.51 15.44
CA ASN A 164 -0.89 -29.83 15.04
C ASN A 164 -1.40 -30.21 13.65
N ALA A 165 -0.48 -30.64 12.77
CA ALA A 165 -0.76 -31.19 11.43
C ALA A 165 0.29 -32.23 11.06
N PRO A 166 0.03 -33.13 10.11
CA PRO A 166 1.05 -33.98 9.56
C PRO A 166 2.20 -33.15 8.97
N ALA A 167 3.43 -33.36 9.48
CA ALA A 167 4.59 -32.65 8.98
C ALA A 167 4.90 -33.05 7.53
N GLN A 168 5.26 -32.08 6.75
CA GLN A 168 5.72 -32.27 5.38
C GLN A 168 7.25 -32.41 5.35
N PRO A 169 7.82 -33.19 4.43
CA PRO A 169 9.26 -33.23 4.24
C PRO A 169 9.83 -31.83 3.95
N TRP A 170 11.02 -31.55 4.43
CA TRP A 170 11.67 -30.26 4.23
C TRP A 170 11.88 -29.91 2.75
N ASP A 171 12.25 -30.91 1.94
CA ASP A 171 12.45 -30.74 0.51
C ASP A 171 11.12 -30.42 -0.21
N THR A 172 10.03 -31.11 0.15
CA THR A 172 8.70 -30.84 -0.38
C THR A 172 8.19 -29.48 0.09
N THR A 173 8.47 -29.08 1.33
CA THR A 173 8.13 -27.72 1.81
C THR A 173 8.85 -26.65 0.99
N ALA A 174 10.15 -26.83 0.72
CA ALA A 174 10.91 -25.88 -0.08
C ALA A 174 10.41 -25.81 -1.54
N THR A 175 10.13 -26.97 -2.16
CA THR A 175 9.62 -26.99 -3.54
C THR A 175 8.22 -26.43 -3.66
N PHE A 176 7.34 -26.71 -2.71
CA PHE A 176 6.02 -26.09 -2.64
C PHE A 176 6.11 -24.57 -2.54
N HIS A 177 7.01 -24.07 -1.69
CA HIS A 177 7.18 -22.62 -1.55
C HIS A 177 7.65 -21.94 -2.83
N ILE A 178 8.52 -22.59 -3.58
CA ILE A 178 9.15 -21.96 -4.74
C ILE A 178 8.39 -22.24 -6.03
N PHE A 179 7.86 -23.44 -6.22
CA PHE A 179 7.20 -23.85 -7.46
C PHE A 179 5.67 -23.87 -7.37
N GLY A 180 5.12 -23.90 -6.15
CA GLY A 180 3.67 -23.91 -5.94
C GLY A 180 3.03 -22.58 -6.31
N THR A 181 1.88 -22.63 -7.00
CA THR A 181 1.12 -21.47 -7.41
C THR A 181 0.45 -20.71 -6.26
N GLU A 182 0.42 -21.30 -5.07
CA GLU A 182 -0.20 -20.75 -3.87
C GLU A 182 0.81 -20.08 -2.92
N SER A 183 2.08 -20.07 -3.26
CA SER A 183 3.15 -19.54 -2.40
C SER A 183 3.81 -18.30 -3.01
N ILE A 184 5.11 -18.30 -3.31
CA ILE A 184 5.79 -17.07 -3.79
C ILE A 184 5.23 -16.55 -5.12
N MET A 185 4.65 -17.43 -5.94
CA MET A 185 3.94 -17.07 -7.17
C MET A 185 2.43 -16.87 -6.97
N GLY A 186 1.98 -16.92 -5.72
CA GLY A 186 0.56 -16.81 -5.39
C GLY A 186 0.00 -15.39 -5.53
N ILE A 187 -1.18 -15.19 -4.95
CA ILE A 187 -1.99 -13.98 -5.05
C ILE A 187 -1.20 -12.68 -4.86
N PRO A 188 -0.29 -12.55 -3.84
CA PRO A 188 0.41 -11.28 -3.64
C PRO A 188 1.32 -10.90 -4.80
N MET A 189 2.08 -11.87 -5.34
CA MET A 189 2.98 -11.62 -6.45
C MET A 189 2.23 -11.43 -7.77
N THR A 190 1.16 -12.19 -7.99
CA THR A 190 0.28 -12.03 -9.15
C THR A 190 -0.37 -10.64 -9.16
N ALA A 191 -0.93 -10.19 -8.04
CA ALA A 191 -1.48 -8.85 -7.92
C ALA A 191 -0.44 -7.76 -8.19
N PHE A 192 0.76 -7.94 -7.65
CA PHE A 192 1.87 -7.02 -7.88
C PHE A 192 2.20 -6.91 -9.37
N ALA A 193 2.43 -8.05 -10.01
CA ALA A 193 2.86 -8.10 -11.41
C ALA A 193 1.78 -7.61 -12.38
N THR A 194 0.50 -7.90 -12.12
CA THR A 194 -0.60 -7.58 -13.05
C THR A 194 -1.22 -6.20 -12.82
N LEU A 195 -1.31 -5.73 -11.59
CA LEU A 195 -2.00 -4.49 -11.25
C LEU A 195 -1.06 -3.43 -10.65
N VAL A 196 -0.33 -3.78 -9.60
CA VAL A 196 0.40 -2.80 -8.80
C VAL A 196 1.50 -2.10 -9.59
N VAL A 197 2.25 -2.82 -10.43
CA VAL A 197 3.35 -2.27 -11.25
C VAL A 197 2.89 -1.07 -12.07
N GLY A 198 1.78 -1.18 -12.80
CA GLY A 198 1.26 -0.10 -13.63
C GLY A 198 0.86 1.14 -12.81
N PHE A 199 0.16 0.92 -11.70
CA PHE A 199 -0.27 2.02 -10.83
C PHE A 199 0.87 2.71 -10.08
N LEU A 200 1.93 1.98 -9.73
CA LEU A 200 3.14 2.58 -9.18
C LEU A 200 3.85 3.48 -10.20
N ILE A 201 3.97 3.03 -11.45
CA ILE A 201 4.51 3.85 -12.53
C ILE A 201 3.69 5.13 -12.69
N PHE A 202 2.36 5.02 -12.72
CA PHE A 202 1.45 6.16 -12.82
C PHE A 202 1.61 7.12 -11.63
N GLY A 203 1.60 6.62 -10.41
CA GLY A 203 1.73 7.44 -9.19
C GLY A 203 3.05 8.21 -9.15
N VAL A 204 4.16 7.55 -9.50
CA VAL A 204 5.49 8.19 -9.57
C VAL A 204 5.53 9.21 -10.73
N ALA A 205 4.98 8.87 -11.90
CA ALA A 205 4.90 9.80 -13.03
C ALA A 205 4.16 11.08 -12.65
N LEU A 206 3.05 10.94 -11.96
CA LEU A 206 2.23 12.07 -11.51
C LEU A 206 2.99 12.96 -10.51
N GLN A 207 3.76 12.37 -9.60
CA GLN A 207 4.62 13.14 -8.67
C GLN A 207 5.72 13.90 -9.41
N HIS A 208 6.43 13.25 -10.32
CA HIS A 208 7.56 13.84 -11.05
C HIS A 208 7.14 14.84 -12.13
N THR A 209 5.90 14.81 -12.61
CA THR A 209 5.34 15.78 -13.55
C THR A 209 4.78 17.05 -12.89
N GLY A 210 4.75 17.10 -11.56
CA GLY A 210 4.26 18.25 -10.82
C GLY A 210 2.78 18.16 -10.39
N GLY A 211 2.17 16.98 -10.47
CA GLY A 211 0.79 16.75 -10.04
C GLY A 211 0.55 17.13 -8.57
N GLY A 212 1.52 16.85 -7.69
CA GLY A 212 1.43 17.24 -6.29
C GLY A 212 1.32 18.74 -6.08
N SER A 213 2.17 19.51 -6.74
CA SER A 213 2.13 20.97 -6.70
C SER A 213 0.83 21.52 -7.29
N PHE A 214 0.34 20.90 -8.35
CA PHE A 214 -0.94 21.28 -8.96
C PHE A 214 -2.11 21.11 -7.98
N PHE A 215 -2.27 19.92 -7.40
CA PHE A 215 -3.37 19.64 -6.48
C PHE A 215 -3.30 20.49 -5.20
N LEU A 216 -2.10 20.74 -4.69
CA LEU A 216 -1.90 21.62 -3.54
C LEU A 216 -2.30 23.06 -3.88
N ASN A 217 -1.84 23.61 -5.01
CA ASN A 217 -2.17 24.95 -5.45
C ASN A 217 -3.67 25.10 -5.76
N LEU A 218 -4.29 24.07 -6.34
CA LEU A 218 -5.75 24.04 -6.55
C LEU A 218 -6.51 24.08 -5.24
N ALA A 219 -6.10 23.30 -4.24
CA ALA A 219 -6.70 23.31 -2.92
C ALA A 219 -6.52 24.66 -2.22
N PHE A 220 -5.35 25.30 -2.32
CA PHE A 220 -5.14 26.66 -1.81
C PHE A 220 -6.02 27.70 -2.50
N ALA A 221 -6.15 27.61 -3.80
CA ALA A 221 -7.00 28.53 -4.57
C ALA A 221 -8.49 28.41 -4.22
N LEU A 222 -8.96 27.20 -3.90
CA LEU A 222 -10.37 26.93 -3.57
C LEU A 222 -10.70 27.20 -2.10
N LEU A 223 -9.84 26.84 -1.18
CA LEU A 223 -10.14 26.77 0.25
C LEU A 223 -9.28 27.69 1.13
N GLY A 224 -8.18 28.23 0.62
CA GLY A 224 -7.17 28.93 1.41
C GLY A 224 -7.70 30.15 2.15
N THR A 225 -8.68 30.88 1.59
CA THR A 225 -9.31 32.06 2.22
C THR A 225 -10.35 31.72 3.28
N ARG A 226 -10.84 30.48 3.31
CA ARG A 226 -11.91 30.07 4.23
C ARG A 226 -11.37 29.96 5.67
N ARG A 227 -12.29 30.02 6.65
CA ARG A 227 -11.97 29.78 8.07
C ARG A 227 -11.24 28.42 8.20
N GLY A 228 -10.07 28.42 8.85
CA GLY A 228 -9.22 27.24 8.92
C GLY A 228 -8.69 26.75 7.56
N GLY A 229 -8.63 27.64 6.55
CA GLY A 229 -8.32 27.32 5.17
C GLY A 229 -7.11 26.44 4.97
N PRO A 230 -5.92 26.76 5.51
CA PRO A 230 -4.73 25.94 5.34
C PRO A 230 -4.88 24.48 5.82
N ALA A 231 -5.64 24.26 6.90
CA ALA A 231 -5.92 22.90 7.38
C ALA A 231 -6.90 22.14 6.46
N LYS A 232 -7.89 22.83 5.91
CA LYS A 232 -8.79 22.27 4.89
C LYS A 232 -8.07 21.97 3.58
N VAL A 233 -7.09 22.80 3.22
CA VAL A 233 -6.18 22.56 2.08
C VAL A 233 -5.40 21.27 2.27
N SER A 234 -4.90 21.02 3.48
CA SER A 234 -4.21 19.78 3.82
C SER A 234 -5.10 18.55 3.56
N ILE A 235 -6.38 18.57 3.94
CA ILE A 235 -7.33 17.48 3.65
C ILE A 235 -7.38 17.18 2.16
N PHE A 236 -7.59 18.18 1.32
CA PHE A 236 -7.75 17.99 -0.12
C PHE A 236 -6.45 17.57 -0.79
N SER A 237 -5.34 18.26 -0.50
CA SER A 237 -4.06 17.98 -1.14
C SER A 237 -3.51 16.62 -0.72
N SER A 238 -3.53 16.31 0.59
CA SER A 238 -3.04 15.03 1.09
C SER A 238 -3.96 13.88 0.76
N GLY A 239 -5.28 14.11 0.64
CA GLY A 239 -6.23 13.12 0.14
C GLY A 239 -5.90 12.69 -1.27
N LEU A 240 -5.72 13.63 -2.19
CA LEU A 240 -5.40 13.35 -3.58
C LEU A 240 -3.98 12.78 -3.75
N MET A 241 -2.98 13.38 -3.08
CA MET A 241 -1.60 12.89 -3.15
C MET A 241 -1.44 11.52 -2.49
N GLY A 242 -2.09 11.30 -1.35
CA GLY A 242 -2.05 10.03 -0.63
C GLY A 242 -2.69 8.90 -1.40
N SER A 243 -3.79 9.17 -2.10
CA SER A 243 -4.44 8.18 -2.96
C SER A 243 -3.52 7.66 -4.08
N MET A 244 -2.54 8.45 -4.49
CA MET A 244 -1.59 8.10 -5.55
C MET A 244 -0.30 7.48 -5.02
N SER A 245 0.21 8.01 -3.89
CA SER A 245 1.48 7.54 -3.32
C SER A 245 1.34 6.21 -2.58
N GLY A 246 0.17 5.93 -2.04
CA GLY A 246 -0.09 4.75 -1.21
C GLY A 246 0.72 4.70 0.09
N SER A 247 1.44 5.78 0.44
CA SER A 247 2.31 5.85 1.61
C SER A 247 1.99 7.08 2.46
N VAL A 248 1.60 6.84 3.71
CA VAL A 248 1.31 7.92 4.68
C VAL A 248 2.54 8.80 4.91
N ILE A 249 3.70 8.18 5.12
CA ILE A 249 4.95 8.91 5.44
C ILE A 249 5.38 9.76 4.25
N THR A 250 5.41 9.20 3.06
CA THR A 250 5.76 9.95 1.84
C THR A 250 4.81 11.12 1.62
N ASN A 251 3.53 10.92 1.87
CA ASN A 251 2.52 11.97 1.73
C ASN A 251 2.75 13.10 2.75
N VAL A 252 2.95 12.78 4.03
CA VAL A 252 3.30 13.77 5.07
C VAL A 252 4.54 14.57 4.70
N LEU A 253 5.57 13.92 4.19
CA LEU A 253 6.83 14.60 3.83
C LEU A 253 6.72 15.45 2.56
N THR A 254 5.77 15.17 1.67
CA THR A 254 5.55 15.94 0.44
C THR A 254 4.59 17.12 0.65
N THR A 255 3.42 16.86 1.19
CA THR A 255 2.38 17.89 1.40
C THR A 255 2.59 18.66 2.70
N GLY A 256 3.00 17.99 3.77
CA GLY A 256 3.15 18.57 5.09
C GLY A 256 4.22 19.64 5.19
N VAL A 257 5.28 19.56 4.37
CA VAL A 257 6.32 20.61 4.30
C VAL A 257 5.73 21.98 3.89
N LEU A 258 4.65 22.00 3.17
CA LEU A 258 3.97 23.23 2.72
C LEU A 258 2.72 23.53 3.57
N SER A 259 1.90 22.53 3.86
CA SER A 259 0.63 22.70 4.59
C SER A 259 0.83 23.03 6.07
N ILE A 260 1.77 22.38 6.76
CA ILE A 260 2.04 22.61 8.19
C ILE A 260 2.52 24.05 8.47
N PRO A 261 3.52 24.60 7.76
CA PRO A 261 3.90 26.01 7.93
C PRO A 261 2.77 26.99 7.64
N ALA A 262 1.94 26.71 6.62
CA ALA A 262 0.78 27.53 6.30
C ALA A 262 -0.28 27.53 7.43
N MET A 263 -0.55 26.35 8.03
CA MET A 263 -1.41 26.24 9.21
C MET A 263 -0.85 27.01 10.40
N LYS A 264 0.43 26.88 10.69
CA LYS A 264 1.10 27.60 11.80
C LYS A 264 1.05 29.10 11.59
N LYS A 265 1.23 29.59 10.37
CA LYS A 265 1.12 31.02 10.02
C LYS A 265 -0.28 31.59 10.31
N THR A 266 -1.32 30.79 10.21
CA THR A 266 -2.71 31.18 10.50
C THR A 266 -3.14 30.93 11.95
N GLY A 267 -2.21 30.55 12.84
CA GLY A 267 -2.45 30.44 14.28
C GLY A 267 -2.75 29.04 14.80
N PHE A 268 -2.67 27.99 13.97
CA PHE A 268 -2.80 26.63 14.46
C PHE A 268 -1.60 26.23 15.34
N LYS A 269 -1.85 25.54 16.44
CA LYS A 269 -0.79 24.95 17.28
C LYS A 269 -0.01 23.91 16.49
N SER A 270 1.30 23.85 16.68
CA SER A 270 2.18 22.94 15.92
C SER A 270 1.77 21.46 16.01
N SER A 271 1.38 20.99 17.20
CA SER A 271 0.90 19.59 17.38
C SER A 271 -0.44 19.32 16.68
N TYR A 272 -1.33 20.30 16.67
CA TYR A 272 -2.63 20.19 15.99
C TYR A 272 -2.44 20.20 14.46
N ALA A 273 -1.63 21.13 13.92
CA ALA A 273 -1.31 21.19 12.50
C ALA A 273 -0.65 19.88 12.00
N ALA A 274 0.27 19.34 12.79
CA ALA A 274 0.87 18.04 12.50
C ALA A 274 -0.15 16.90 12.58
N GLY A 275 -1.09 16.94 13.54
CA GLY A 275 -2.18 15.96 13.65
C GLY A 275 -3.11 15.99 12.45
N VAL A 276 -3.48 17.20 11.96
CA VAL A 276 -4.28 17.38 10.73
C VAL A 276 -3.58 16.72 9.54
N GLU A 277 -2.30 17.01 9.34
CA GLU A 277 -1.54 16.45 8.21
C GLU A 277 -1.40 14.94 8.30
N ALA A 278 -1.13 14.41 9.51
CA ALA A 278 -1.04 12.97 9.73
C ALA A 278 -2.37 12.25 9.40
N CYS A 279 -3.50 12.80 9.83
CA CYS A 279 -4.82 12.26 9.54
C CYS A 279 -5.18 12.39 8.05
N ALA A 280 -4.91 13.54 7.44
CA ALA A 280 -5.16 13.76 6.02
C ALA A 280 -4.34 12.79 5.14
N SER A 281 -3.08 12.58 5.49
CA SER A 281 -2.20 11.64 4.78
C SER A 281 -2.61 10.17 5.00
N THR A 282 -3.06 9.81 6.19
CA THR A 282 -3.59 8.47 6.49
C THR A 282 -4.84 8.18 5.68
N GLY A 283 -5.78 9.13 5.65
CA GLY A 283 -6.99 9.01 4.83
C GLY A 283 -6.72 8.92 3.33
N GLY A 284 -5.62 9.52 2.85
CA GLY A 284 -5.24 9.46 1.44
C GLY A 284 -5.02 8.04 0.94
N VAL A 285 -4.44 7.17 1.76
CA VAL A 285 -4.25 5.74 1.41
C VAL A 285 -5.58 4.98 1.35
N LEU A 286 -6.62 5.48 2.01
CA LEU A 286 -7.99 4.93 1.99
C LEU A 286 -8.86 5.53 0.87
N MET A 287 -8.38 6.59 0.21
CA MET A 287 -9.14 7.35 -0.78
C MET A 287 -8.93 6.80 -2.19
N PRO A 288 -10.00 6.43 -2.92
CA PRO A 288 -9.90 6.10 -4.35
C PRO A 288 -9.36 7.30 -5.17
N PRO A 289 -8.80 7.07 -6.39
CA PRO A 289 -8.93 5.84 -7.19
C PRO A 289 -7.79 4.82 -7.02
N VAL A 290 -6.62 5.16 -6.43
CA VAL A 290 -5.48 4.23 -6.42
C VAL A 290 -5.34 3.51 -5.08
N MET A 291 -5.50 4.19 -3.93
CA MET A 291 -5.52 3.60 -2.57
C MET A 291 -4.23 2.84 -2.17
N GLY A 292 -3.15 2.96 -2.97
CA GLY A 292 -1.94 2.19 -2.77
C GLY A 292 -2.04 0.71 -3.15
N ALA A 293 -0.93 -0.03 -2.97
CA ALA A 293 -0.81 -1.43 -3.39
C ALA A 293 -1.84 -2.37 -2.73
N THR A 294 -2.25 -2.08 -1.50
CA THR A 294 -3.13 -2.96 -0.70
C THR A 294 -4.49 -3.19 -1.35
N ALA A 295 -5.07 -2.15 -1.95
CA ALA A 295 -6.39 -2.26 -2.57
C ALA A 295 -6.39 -3.13 -3.85
N PHE A 296 -5.28 -3.13 -4.60
CA PHE A 296 -5.12 -4.01 -5.75
C PHE A 296 -4.98 -5.46 -5.33
N VAL A 297 -4.18 -5.70 -4.29
CA VAL A 297 -4.04 -7.02 -3.69
C VAL A 297 -5.38 -7.51 -3.12
N MET A 298 -6.18 -6.61 -2.53
CA MET A 298 -7.53 -6.91 -2.05
C MET A 298 -8.45 -7.35 -3.19
N ALA A 299 -8.46 -6.63 -4.32
CA ALA A 299 -9.26 -6.99 -5.49
C ALA A 299 -8.90 -8.38 -6.02
N THR A 300 -7.59 -8.66 -6.16
CA THR A 300 -7.10 -9.97 -6.61
C THR A 300 -7.43 -11.08 -5.60
N PHE A 301 -7.28 -10.81 -4.30
CA PHE A 301 -7.56 -11.78 -3.24
C PHE A 301 -9.06 -12.15 -3.17
N LEU A 302 -9.92 -11.19 -3.39
CA LEU A 302 -11.37 -11.37 -3.40
C LEU A 302 -11.92 -11.85 -4.73
N GLU A 303 -11.08 -11.91 -5.77
CA GLU A 303 -11.47 -12.23 -7.15
C GLU A 303 -12.61 -11.33 -7.67
N VAL A 304 -12.53 -10.04 -7.32
CA VAL A 304 -13.49 -9.03 -7.76
C VAL A 304 -12.82 -7.96 -8.62
N PRO A 305 -13.54 -7.32 -9.53
CA PRO A 305 -13.01 -6.17 -10.26
C PRO A 305 -12.55 -5.06 -9.31
N TYR A 306 -11.44 -4.41 -9.64
CA TYR A 306 -10.91 -3.31 -8.82
C TYR A 306 -11.90 -2.14 -8.69
N SER A 307 -12.73 -1.93 -9.72
CA SER A 307 -13.83 -0.96 -9.69
C SER A 307 -14.79 -1.16 -8.52
N GLU A 308 -15.02 -2.40 -8.10
CA GLU A 308 -15.88 -2.73 -6.96
C GLU A 308 -15.24 -2.25 -5.64
N ILE A 309 -13.93 -2.44 -5.50
CA ILE A 309 -13.18 -1.93 -4.33
C ILE A 309 -13.19 -0.39 -4.30
N ILE A 310 -13.00 0.28 -5.45
CA ILE A 310 -13.07 1.73 -5.57
C ILE A 310 -14.41 2.28 -5.07
N ILE A 311 -15.51 1.70 -5.55
CA ILE A 311 -16.86 2.14 -5.19
C ILE A 311 -17.09 1.91 -3.70
N ALA A 312 -16.76 0.74 -3.18
CA ALA A 312 -16.94 0.40 -1.78
C ALA A 312 -16.13 1.30 -0.84
N ALA A 313 -14.89 1.62 -1.21
CA ALA A 313 -14.00 2.48 -0.41
C ALA A 313 -14.36 3.97 -0.48
N ALA A 314 -15.05 4.43 -1.54
CA ALA A 314 -15.38 5.84 -1.72
C ALA A 314 -16.27 6.38 -0.59
N PHE A 315 -17.31 5.64 -0.19
CA PHE A 315 -18.24 6.09 0.84
C PHE A 315 -17.58 6.29 2.21
N PRO A 316 -16.88 5.30 2.78
CA PRO A 316 -16.22 5.47 4.07
C PRO A 316 -15.12 6.53 4.04
N SER A 317 -14.36 6.65 2.96
CA SER A 317 -13.29 7.65 2.83
C SER A 317 -13.85 9.08 2.77
N ILE A 318 -14.95 9.30 2.05
CA ILE A 318 -15.64 10.59 2.03
C ILE A 318 -16.12 10.97 3.44
N LEU A 319 -16.72 10.02 4.16
CA LEU A 319 -17.17 10.23 5.54
C LEU A 319 -16.01 10.52 6.51
N TYR A 320 -14.88 9.84 6.34
CA TYR A 320 -13.69 10.11 7.12
C TYR A 320 -13.17 11.55 6.91
N TYR A 321 -13.02 11.97 5.65
CA TYR A 321 -12.60 13.33 5.33
C TYR A 321 -13.63 14.38 5.72
N PHE A 322 -14.90 14.06 5.62
CA PHE A 322 -15.97 14.93 6.13
C PHE A 322 -15.84 15.16 7.64
N GLY A 323 -15.55 14.10 8.41
CA GLY A 323 -15.29 14.20 9.85
C GLY A 323 -14.08 15.08 10.17
N LEU A 324 -12.98 14.91 9.45
CA LEU A 324 -11.81 15.79 9.57
C LEU A 324 -12.17 17.25 9.28
N PHE A 325 -12.91 17.48 8.19
CA PHE A 325 -13.34 18.82 7.79
C PHE A 325 -14.18 19.50 8.87
N MET A 326 -15.16 18.79 9.43
CA MET A 326 -16.04 19.30 10.48
C MET A 326 -15.27 19.62 11.75
N GLN A 327 -14.35 18.75 12.18
CA GLN A 327 -13.54 19.01 13.37
C GLN A 327 -12.59 20.21 13.19
N ILE A 328 -11.96 20.33 12.03
CA ILE A 328 -11.10 21.47 11.71
C ILE A 328 -11.90 22.77 11.68
N ASP A 329 -13.10 22.74 11.11
CA ASP A 329 -13.97 23.93 11.07
C ASP A 329 -14.41 24.37 12.48
N ALA A 330 -14.82 23.43 13.32
CA ALA A 330 -15.18 23.68 14.72
C ALA A 330 -13.98 24.22 15.52
N TYR A 331 -12.80 23.60 15.40
CA TYR A 331 -11.58 24.08 16.05
C TYR A 331 -11.21 25.49 15.60
N ALA A 332 -11.27 25.77 14.30
CA ALA A 332 -10.97 27.08 13.75
C ALA A 332 -11.99 28.15 14.18
N ALA A 333 -13.27 27.78 14.31
CA ALA A 333 -14.31 28.65 14.84
C ALA A 333 -14.03 29.02 16.30
N ARG A 334 -13.78 28.03 17.14
CA ARG A 334 -13.51 28.20 18.57
C ARG A 334 -12.28 29.05 18.86
N ASN A 335 -11.23 28.88 18.04
CA ASN A 335 -9.97 29.61 18.20
C ASN A 335 -9.89 30.88 17.34
N HIS A 336 -10.99 31.31 16.69
CA HIS A 336 -11.06 32.48 15.83
C HIS A 336 -10.01 32.51 14.69
N LEU A 337 -9.62 31.33 14.18
CA LEU A 337 -8.61 31.20 13.13
C LEU A 337 -9.18 31.61 11.78
N LYS A 338 -8.46 32.48 11.09
CA LYS A 338 -8.83 32.97 9.76
C LYS A 338 -8.10 32.15 8.67
N GLY A 339 -8.54 32.33 7.42
CA GLY A 339 -7.79 31.83 6.26
C GLY A 339 -6.62 32.73 5.91
N LEU A 340 -5.89 32.36 4.88
CA LEU A 340 -4.81 33.18 4.31
C LEU A 340 -5.41 34.37 3.52
N PRO A 341 -4.71 35.52 3.45
CA PRO A 341 -5.11 36.63 2.61
C PRO A 341 -5.17 36.22 1.14
N ALA A 342 -6.20 36.64 0.41
CA ALA A 342 -6.39 36.28 -1.00
C ALA A 342 -5.20 36.66 -1.89
N LYS A 343 -4.45 37.71 -1.52
CA LYS A 343 -3.25 38.15 -2.25
C LYS A 343 -2.09 37.16 -2.19
N GLU A 344 -2.06 36.27 -1.19
CA GLU A 344 -1.01 35.25 -1.02
C GLU A 344 -1.39 33.92 -1.71
N LEU A 345 -2.59 33.82 -2.25
CA LEU A 345 -3.11 32.58 -2.82
C LEU A 345 -3.02 32.57 -4.35
N PRO A 346 -2.78 31.41 -4.96
CA PRO A 346 -2.76 31.28 -6.40
C PRO A 346 -4.16 31.52 -6.98
N SER A 347 -4.25 32.13 -8.17
CA SER A 347 -5.50 32.29 -8.89
C SER A 347 -5.97 30.95 -9.46
N ILE A 348 -7.26 30.60 -9.24
CA ILE A 348 -7.89 29.39 -9.78
C ILE A 348 -7.69 29.30 -11.30
N LYS A 349 -7.92 30.40 -12.02
CA LYS A 349 -7.75 30.44 -13.50
C LYS A 349 -6.33 30.10 -13.93
N LYS A 350 -5.32 30.60 -13.19
CA LYS A 350 -3.92 30.32 -13.48
C LYS A 350 -3.60 28.85 -13.21
N VAL A 351 -3.98 28.32 -12.05
CA VAL A 351 -3.74 26.92 -11.68
C VAL A 351 -4.38 25.96 -12.68
N LEU A 352 -5.65 26.19 -13.02
CA LEU A 352 -6.34 25.35 -14.01
C LEU A 352 -5.73 25.46 -15.41
N LYS A 353 -5.28 26.64 -15.83
CA LYS A 353 -4.62 26.81 -17.13
C LYS A 353 -3.29 26.05 -17.20
N GLU A 354 -2.54 26.01 -16.10
CA GLU A 354 -1.23 25.38 -16.03
C GLU A 354 -1.31 23.87 -15.85
N GLY A 355 -2.40 23.33 -15.26
CA GLY A 355 -2.47 21.92 -14.84
C GLY A 355 -3.79 21.20 -15.17
N TRP A 356 -4.63 21.71 -16.07
CA TRP A 356 -5.90 21.06 -16.43
C TRP A 356 -5.76 19.58 -16.83
N TYR A 357 -4.62 19.24 -17.42
CA TYR A 357 -4.34 17.89 -17.91
C TYR A 357 -4.20 16.85 -16.79
N PHE A 358 -3.84 17.25 -15.58
CA PHE A 358 -3.88 16.35 -14.42
C PHE A 358 -5.30 15.87 -14.13
N ILE A 359 -6.28 16.79 -14.15
CA ILE A 359 -7.69 16.44 -13.99
C ILE A 359 -8.15 15.53 -15.14
N PHE A 360 -7.78 15.87 -16.37
CA PHE A 360 -8.12 15.07 -17.54
C PHE A 360 -7.60 13.62 -17.44
N VAL A 361 -6.33 13.45 -17.08
CA VAL A 361 -5.72 12.11 -16.93
C VAL A 361 -6.38 11.32 -15.79
N PHE A 362 -6.74 11.99 -14.69
CA PHE A 362 -7.48 11.37 -13.59
C PHE A 362 -8.87 10.90 -14.01
N VAL A 363 -9.62 11.76 -14.68
CA VAL A 363 -10.96 11.41 -15.19
C VAL A 363 -10.85 10.25 -16.18
N MET A 364 -9.87 10.29 -17.09
CA MET A 364 -9.61 9.21 -18.04
C MET A 364 -9.31 7.88 -17.32
N LEU A 365 -8.45 7.90 -16.30
CA LEU A 365 -8.14 6.72 -15.49
C LEU A 365 -9.40 6.15 -14.83
N ILE A 366 -10.19 6.99 -14.17
CA ILE A 366 -11.44 6.58 -13.49
C ILE A 366 -12.43 6.00 -14.51
N LEU A 367 -12.61 6.62 -15.67
CA LEU A 367 -13.49 6.11 -16.71
C LEU A 367 -13.02 4.75 -17.25
N MET A 368 -11.71 4.57 -17.44
CA MET A 368 -11.17 3.27 -17.86
C MET A 368 -11.38 2.17 -16.82
N LEU A 369 -11.25 2.50 -15.53
CA LEU A 369 -11.47 1.55 -14.45
C LEU A 369 -12.95 1.16 -14.30
N LEU A 370 -13.85 2.16 -14.33
CA LEU A 370 -15.27 1.93 -14.05
C LEU A 370 -16.06 1.35 -15.24
N TYR A 371 -15.76 1.80 -16.46
CA TYR A 371 -16.56 1.46 -17.63
C TYR A 371 -15.88 0.46 -18.58
N MET A 372 -14.57 0.56 -18.76
CA MET A 372 -13.85 -0.31 -19.69
C MET A 372 -13.38 -1.62 -19.04
N GLN A 373 -13.34 -1.69 -17.71
CA GLN A 373 -12.86 -2.82 -16.92
C GLN A 373 -11.46 -3.33 -17.36
N ARG A 374 -10.61 -2.40 -17.81
CA ARG A 374 -9.22 -2.69 -18.22
C ARG A 374 -8.23 -2.27 -17.14
N GLU A 375 -8.40 -2.82 -15.97
CA GLU A 375 -7.69 -2.42 -14.76
C GLU A 375 -6.17 -2.52 -14.88
N ALA A 376 -5.68 -3.62 -15.45
CA ALA A 376 -4.26 -3.83 -15.64
C ALA A 376 -3.62 -2.86 -16.64
N GLN A 377 -4.36 -2.42 -17.65
CA GLN A 377 -3.86 -1.58 -18.74
C GLN A 377 -4.07 -0.08 -18.49
N ALA A 378 -5.12 0.28 -17.75
CA ALA A 378 -5.53 1.67 -17.51
C ALA A 378 -4.38 2.58 -17.01
N PRO A 379 -3.57 2.18 -16.02
CA PRO A 379 -2.50 3.04 -15.52
C PRO A 379 -1.39 3.29 -16.56
N TYR A 380 -1.14 2.36 -17.47
CA TYR A 380 -0.16 2.56 -18.56
C TYR A 380 -0.65 3.59 -19.58
N TYR A 381 -1.93 3.54 -19.98
CA TYR A 381 -2.53 4.55 -20.84
C TYR A 381 -2.53 5.93 -20.16
N ALA A 382 -2.89 5.98 -18.88
CA ALA A 382 -2.87 7.21 -18.11
C ALA A 382 -1.45 7.78 -18.00
N THR A 383 -0.45 6.95 -17.73
CA THR A 383 0.96 7.36 -17.68
C THR A 383 1.45 7.86 -19.03
N ALA A 384 1.20 7.13 -20.12
CA ALA A 384 1.61 7.53 -21.45
C ALA A 384 1.00 8.88 -21.82
N THR A 385 -0.30 9.06 -21.61
CA THR A 385 -1.01 10.32 -21.85
C THR A 385 -0.41 11.47 -21.03
N LEU A 386 -0.18 11.24 -19.73
CA LEU A 386 0.42 12.22 -18.84
C LEU A 386 1.81 12.64 -19.31
N LEU A 387 2.68 11.70 -19.66
CA LEU A 387 4.04 11.97 -20.10
C LEU A 387 4.08 12.69 -21.46
N ILE A 388 3.22 12.31 -22.39
CA ILE A 388 3.09 12.98 -23.69
C ILE A 388 2.69 14.45 -23.49
N ILE A 389 1.64 14.70 -22.71
CA ILE A 389 1.18 16.07 -22.45
C ILE A 389 2.25 16.85 -21.68
N ASN A 390 2.91 16.23 -20.70
CA ASN A 390 3.99 16.86 -19.95
C ASN A 390 5.17 17.31 -20.83
N GLN A 391 5.48 16.57 -21.89
CA GLN A 391 6.54 16.97 -22.85
C GLN A 391 6.10 18.09 -23.81
N ILE A 392 4.81 18.23 -24.05
CA ILE A 392 4.25 19.33 -24.86
C ILE A 392 4.18 20.62 -24.02
N VAL A 393 3.77 20.51 -22.76
CA VAL A 393 3.61 21.65 -21.84
C VAL A 393 4.97 22.07 -21.28
N LYS A 394 5.43 23.29 -21.61
CA LYS A 394 6.78 23.77 -21.30
C LYS A 394 7.08 23.88 -19.79
N ILE A 395 6.08 24.12 -18.93
CA ILE A 395 6.26 24.44 -17.51
C ILE A 395 6.88 23.29 -16.71
N HIS A 396 6.48 22.04 -17.00
CA HIS A 396 6.92 20.85 -16.27
C HIS A 396 7.70 19.85 -17.13
N ARG A 397 8.12 20.28 -18.34
CA ARG A 397 8.86 19.43 -19.27
C ARG A 397 10.05 18.77 -18.61
N TRP A 398 10.17 17.47 -18.82
CA TRP A 398 11.30 16.73 -18.31
C TRP A 398 12.56 16.94 -19.15
N ASN A 399 13.69 17.06 -18.45
CA ASN A 399 15.03 16.86 -18.97
C ASN A 399 15.49 15.42 -18.67
N TYR A 400 16.68 15.08 -19.14
CA TYR A 400 17.27 13.75 -18.95
C TYR A 400 17.39 13.38 -17.46
N ASP A 401 17.80 14.31 -16.60
CA ASP A 401 17.95 14.05 -15.16
C ASP A 401 16.63 13.70 -14.48
N LYS A 402 15.55 14.41 -14.80
CA LYS A 402 14.21 14.11 -14.29
C LYS A 402 13.71 12.74 -14.73
N LEU A 403 13.98 12.34 -15.97
CA LEU A 403 13.65 11.01 -16.46
C LEU A 403 14.41 9.93 -15.68
N ILE A 404 15.70 10.14 -15.43
CA ILE A 404 16.52 9.23 -14.63
C ILE A 404 15.98 9.10 -13.19
N HIS A 405 15.67 10.22 -12.55
CA HIS A 405 15.10 10.21 -11.21
C HIS A 405 13.73 9.53 -11.15
N PHE A 406 12.91 9.69 -12.17
CA PHE A 406 11.65 8.97 -12.30
C PHE A 406 11.86 7.45 -12.35
N ILE A 407 12.76 6.97 -13.21
CA ILE A 407 13.07 5.54 -13.34
C ILE A 407 13.63 4.98 -12.03
N GLU A 408 14.51 5.70 -11.37
CA GLU A 408 15.06 5.28 -10.06
C GLU A 408 13.99 5.22 -8.97
N SER A 409 13.06 6.17 -8.94
CA SER A 409 11.95 6.19 -8.00
C SER A 409 11.01 5.00 -8.21
N VAL A 410 10.69 4.68 -9.46
CA VAL A 410 9.90 3.48 -9.82
C VAL A 410 10.62 2.21 -9.36
N GLY A 411 11.92 2.07 -9.67
CA GLY A 411 12.70 0.90 -9.31
C GLY A 411 12.80 0.67 -7.80
N ARG A 412 12.92 1.73 -7.00
CA ARG A 412 12.93 1.63 -5.53
C ARG A 412 11.62 1.11 -4.97
N LEU A 413 10.49 1.60 -5.47
CA LEU A 413 9.16 1.11 -5.05
C LEU A 413 8.94 -0.33 -5.48
N PHE A 414 9.37 -0.71 -6.68
CA PHE A 414 9.29 -2.09 -7.14
C PHE A 414 10.10 -3.02 -6.26
N ALA A 415 11.33 -2.65 -5.92
CA ALA A 415 12.20 -3.44 -5.05
C ALA A 415 11.61 -3.64 -3.64
N GLU A 416 11.05 -2.58 -3.08
CA GLU A 416 10.42 -2.63 -1.76
C GLU A 416 9.22 -3.58 -1.75
N LEU A 417 8.28 -3.39 -2.66
CA LEU A 417 7.05 -4.16 -2.68
C LEU A 417 7.29 -5.61 -3.12
N ALA A 418 8.12 -5.86 -4.12
CA ALA A 418 8.46 -7.22 -4.54
C ALA A 418 9.09 -8.02 -3.39
N GLY A 419 10.06 -7.42 -2.67
CA GLY A 419 10.69 -8.08 -1.52
C GLY A 419 9.72 -8.45 -0.40
N ILE A 420 8.67 -7.66 -0.21
CA ILE A 420 7.64 -7.91 0.80
C ILE A 420 6.63 -8.94 0.30
N LEU A 421 6.08 -8.74 -0.90
CA LEU A 421 4.93 -9.51 -1.40
C LEU A 421 5.31 -10.96 -1.72
N VAL A 422 6.51 -11.20 -2.25
CA VAL A 422 7.02 -12.55 -2.48
C VAL A 422 7.10 -13.33 -1.17
N ALA A 423 7.61 -12.72 -0.09
CA ALA A 423 7.73 -13.38 1.20
C ALA A 423 6.37 -13.64 1.87
N ILE A 424 5.40 -12.76 1.69
CA ILE A 424 4.04 -12.99 2.21
C ILE A 424 3.38 -14.16 1.50
N GLY A 425 3.71 -14.41 0.24
CA GLY A 425 3.31 -15.62 -0.46
C GLY A 425 3.69 -16.90 0.30
N LEU A 426 4.84 -16.91 0.98
CA LEU A 426 5.23 -18.05 1.84
C LEU A 426 4.24 -18.32 2.98
N ILE A 427 3.62 -17.28 3.54
CA ILE A 427 2.60 -17.41 4.60
C ILE A 427 1.37 -18.11 4.05
N ILE A 428 0.87 -17.61 2.92
CA ILE A 428 -0.30 -18.18 2.24
C ILE A 428 -0.02 -19.63 1.87
N GLY A 429 1.09 -19.87 1.20
CA GLY A 429 1.51 -21.22 0.80
C GLY A 429 1.59 -22.19 1.98
N SER A 430 2.16 -21.80 3.10
CA SER A 430 2.25 -22.65 4.31
C SER A 430 0.88 -23.04 4.86
N LEU A 431 -0.02 -22.08 4.97
CA LEU A 431 -1.35 -22.29 5.53
C LEU A 431 -2.24 -23.09 4.58
N THR A 432 -2.11 -22.88 3.27
CA THR A 432 -2.80 -23.66 2.24
C THR A 432 -2.27 -25.08 2.21
N PHE A 433 -0.94 -25.27 2.17
CA PHE A 433 -0.30 -26.58 2.12
C PHE A 433 -0.63 -27.48 3.31
N THR A 434 -0.80 -26.89 4.48
CA THR A 434 -1.17 -27.61 5.70
C THR A 434 -2.67 -27.68 5.96
N GLY A 435 -3.50 -27.04 5.12
CA GLY A 435 -4.95 -26.99 5.29
C GLY A 435 -5.40 -26.25 6.54
N LYS A 436 -4.54 -25.40 7.13
CA LYS A 436 -4.80 -24.78 8.44
C LYS A 436 -5.70 -23.54 8.43
N ILE A 437 -5.98 -22.98 7.27
CA ILE A 437 -6.86 -21.81 7.16
C ILE A 437 -8.22 -22.11 7.81
N GLY A 438 -8.85 -23.24 7.49
CA GLY A 438 -10.13 -23.63 8.08
C GLY A 438 -10.06 -23.91 9.59
N THR A 439 -8.96 -24.53 10.07
CA THR A 439 -8.76 -24.81 11.50
C THR A 439 -8.58 -23.53 12.32
N ILE A 440 -7.82 -22.56 11.80
CA ILE A 440 -7.63 -21.24 12.43
C ILE A 440 -8.97 -20.49 12.47
N THR A 441 -9.70 -20.50 11.37
CA THR A 441 -11.05 -19.93 11.27
C THR A 441 -11.97 -20.47 12.35
N TYR A 442 -12.05 -21.79 12.47
CA TYR A 442 -12.88 -22.46 13.48
C TYR A 442 -12.45 -22.11 14.92
N ALA A 443 -11.14 -22.10 15.18
CA ALA A 443 -10.62 -21.73 16.49
C ALA A 443 -10.95 -20.28 16.88
N LEU A 444 -10.87 -19.34 15.94
CA LEU A 444 -11.22 -17.94 16.17
C LEU A 444 -12.70 -17.75 16.46
N VAL A 445 -13.58 -18.41 15.68
CA VAL A 445 -15.03 -18.34 15.89
C VAL A 445 -15.41 -18.93 17.26
N ASN A 446 -14.86 -20.10 17.61
CA ASN A 446 -15.10 -20.71 18.93
C ASN A 446 -14.60 -19.84 20.08
N PHE A 447 -13.43 -19.22 19.94
CA PHE A 447 -12.91 -18.31 20.96
C PHE A 447 -13.79 -17.08 21.14
N ALA A 448 -14.40 -16.60 20.08
CA ALA A 448 -15.37 -15.50 20.13
C ALA A 448 -16.74 -15.91 20.69
N GLY A 449 -16.99 -17.22 20.96
CA GLY A 449 -18.26 -17.72 21.45
C GLY A 449 -19.42 -17.44 20.51
N ASP A 450 -19.20 -17.58 19.20
CA ASP A 450 -20.14 -17.28 18.11
C ASP A 450 -20.65 -15.82 18.06
N SER A 451 -20.05 -14.92 18.85
CA SER A 451 -20.40 -13.51 18.85
C SER A 451 -19.64 -12.75 17.76
N ILE A 452 -20.35 -12.30 16.72
CA ILE A 452 -19.80 -11.46 15.65
C ILE A 452 -19.12 -10.21 16.20
N PHE A 453 -19.70 -9.60 17.25
CA PHE A 453 -19.15 -8.39 17.84
C PHE A 453 -17.79 -8.63 18.52
N ILE A 454 -17.66 -9.73 19.26
CA ILE A 454 -16.38 -10.14 19.87
C ILE A 454 -15.36 -10.44 18.79
N LEU A 455 -15.76 -11.15 17.73
CA LEU A 455 -14.88 -11.47 16.60
C LEU A 455 -14.39 -10.20 15.87
N LEU A 456 -15.25 -9.20 15.71
CA LEU A 456 -14.88 -7.90 15.15
C LEU A 456 -13.90 -7.14 16.06
N ILE A 457 -14.10 -7.14 17.38
CA ILE A 457 -13.15 -6.52 18.32
C ILE A 457 -11.79 -7.22 18.24
N MET A 458 -11.77 -8.55 18.24
CA MET A 458 -10.54 -9.33 18.08
C MET A 458 -9.85 -8.97 16.75
N GLY A 459 -10.63 -8.87 15.68
CA GLY A 459 -10.16 -8.46 14.37
C GLY A 459 -9.55 -7.06 14.37
N ALA A 460 -10.22 -6.11 14.99
CA ALA A 460 -9.75 -4.74 15.13
C ALA A 460 -8.43 -4.66 15.89
N LEU A 461 -8.35 -5.32 17.04
CA LEU A 461 -7.13 -5.34 17.87
C LEU A 461 -5.97 -6.03 17.15
N THR A 462 -6.22 -7.17 16.52
CA THR A 462 -5.19 -7.89 15.76
C THR A 462 -4.69 -7.06 14.58
N SER A 463 -5.59 -6.43 13.83
CA SER A 463 -5.23 -5.54 12.71
C SER A 463 -4.40 -4.34 13.19
N PHE A 464 -4.77 -3.74 14.30
CA PHE A 464 -4.02 -2.64 14.90
C PHE A 464 -2.62 -3.07 15.35
N ILE A 465 -2.50 -4.19 16.08
CA ILE A 465 -1.21 -4.70 16.58
C ILE A 465 -0.28 -5.04 15.40
N LEU A 466 -0.77 -5.70 14.37
CA LEU A 466 0.03 -6.04 13.19
C LEU A 466 0.42 -4.78 12.40
N GLY A 467 -0.46 -3.80 12.31
CA GLY A 467 -0.16 -2.51 11.69
C GLY A 467 0.96 -1.72 12.39
N ILE A 468 1.26 -2.01 13.66
CA ILE A 468 2.38 -1.42 14.40
C ILE A 468 3.74 -1.90 13.87
N GLY A 469 3.85 -3.17 13.53
CA GLY A 469 5.15 -3.81 13.24
C GLY A 469 5.45 -4.02 11.76
N MET A 470 4.49 -3.79 10.87
CA MET A 470 4.58 -4.12 9.45
C MET A 470 4.05 -3.00 8.56
N THR A 471 4.33 -3.10 7.25
CA THR A 471 3.64 -2.26 6.27
C THR A 471 2.15 -2.62 6.21
N VAL A 472 1.31 -1.66 5.82
CA VAL A 472 -0.16 -1.87 5.73
C VAL A 472 -0.51 -3.07 4.86
N THR A 473 0.15 -3.19 3.71
CA THR A 473 -0.08 -4.30 2.76
C THR A 473 0.27 -5.66 3.37
N ALA A 474 1.37 -5.73 4.12
CA ALA A 474 1.79 -6.96 4.78
C ALA A 474 0.83 -7.37 5.90
N ALA A 475 0.44 -6.43 6.75
CA ALA A 475 -0.54 -6.66 7.82
C ALA A 475 -1.89 -7.10 7.24
N TYR A 476 -2.35 -6.39 6.20
CA TYR A 476 -3.60 -6.74 5.51
C TYR A 476 -3.57 -8.17 4.96
N LEU A 477 -2.52 -8.55 4.23
CA LEU A 477 -2.44 -9.89 3.61
C LEU A 477 -2.40 -11.01 4.66
N PHE A 478 -1.68 -10.80 5.75
CA PHE A 478 -1.70 -11.76 6.86
C PHE A 478 -3.13 -11.95 7.42
N LEU A 479 -3.84 -10.85 7.62
CA LEU A 479 -5.21 -10.86 8.15
C LEU A 479 -6.21 -11.43 7.14
N ALA A 480 -6.01 -11.17 5.86
CA ALA A 480 -6.87 -11.69 4.78
C ALA A 480 -6.89 -13.23 4.76
N VAL A 481 -5.77 -13.87 5.12
CA VAL A 481 -5.67 -15.33 5.17
C VAL A 481 -6.11 -15.90 6.51
N THR A 482 -5.82 -15.22 7.62
CA THR A 482 -6.01 -15.77 8.96
C THR A 482 -7.34 -15.38 9.60
N LEU A 483 -7.77 -14.14 9.43
CA LEU A 483 -8.93 -13.57 10.11
C LEU A 483 -10.15 -13.39 9.21
N ALA A 484 -9.95 -12.96 7.94
CA ALA A 484 -11.06 -12.71 7.05
C ALA A 484 -11.98 -13.92 6.85
N PRO A 485 -11.47 -15.17 6.72
CA PRO A 485 -12.33 -16.35 6.61
C PRO A 485 -13.27 -16.54 7.80
N ALA A 486 -12.83 -16.20 9.02
CA ALA A 486 -13.66 -16.28 10.22
C ALA A 486 -14.80 -15.25 10.20
N LEU A 487 -14.49 -14.01 9.81
CA LEU A 487 -15.47 -12.92 9.73
C LEU A 487 -16.47 -13.15 8.58
N THR A 488 -15.98 -13.54 7.40
CA THR A 488 -16.85 -13.82 6.25
C THR A 488 -17.69 -15.09 6.44
N GLY A 489 -17.12 -16.11 7.08
CA GLY A 489 -17.83 -17.34 7.45
C GLY A 489 -18.96 -17.10 8.44
N SER A 490 -18.89 -16.02 9.22
CA SER A 490 -19.97 -15.57 10.14
C SER A 490 -21.07 -14.77 9.42
N GLY A 491 -21.06 -14.70 8.08
CA GLY A 491 -22.10 -14.07 7.28
C GLY A 491 -21.88 -12.59 6.96
N LEU A 492 -20.72 -12.03 7.27
CA LEU A 492 -20.37 -10.65 6.93
C LEU A 492 -19.97 -10.50 5.44
N ASP A 493 -20.24 -9.33 4.86
CA ASP A 493 -19.85 -9.02 3.48
C ASP A 493 -18.33 -9.06 3.30
N LYS A 494 -17.86 -9.76 2.27
CA LYS A 494 -16.43 -9.97 2.02
C LYS A 494 -15.65 -8.67 1.84
N VAL A 495 -16.15 -7.75 1.03
CA VAL A 495 -15.48 -6.46 0.76
C VAL A 495 -15.48 -5.60 2.02
N ALA A 496 -16.58 -5.57 2.77
CA ALA A 496 -16.66 -4.87 4.05
C ALA A 496 -15.64 -5.40 5.06
N VAL A 497 -15.51 -6.71 5.20
CA VAL A 497 -14.52 -7.35 6.09
C VAL A 497 -13.10 -6.96 5.70
N HIS A 498 -12.75 -7.00 4.43
CA HIS A 498 -11.42 -6.66 3.96
C HIS A 498 -11.11 -5.17 4.11
N LEU A 499 -12.06 -4.29 3.85
CA LEU A 499 -11.93 -2.86 4.15
C LEU A 499 -11.83 -2.60 5.66
N PHE A 500 -12.55 -3.33 6.49
CA PHE A 500 -12.46 -3.25 7.95
C PHE A 500 -11.03 -3.52 8.45
N MET A 501 -10.41 -4.58 7.97
CA MET A 501 -9.02 -4.90 8.32
C MET A 501 -8.03 -3.84 7.83
N LEU A 502 -8.23 -3.31 6.62
CA LEU A 502 -7.41 -2.23 6.08
C LEU A 502 -7.51 -0.98 6.97
N TYR A 503 -8.70 -0.55 7.31
CA TYR A 503 -8.93 0.63 8.17
C TYR A 503 -8.27 0.46 9.53
N TRP A 504 -8.47 -0.67 10.19
CA TRP A 504 -7.88 -0.94 11.51
C TRP A 504 -6.35 -1.09 11.45
N GLY A 505 -5.79 -1.59 10.38
CA GLY A 505 -4.35 -1.58 10.13
C GLY A 505 -3.80 -0.16 10.00
N MET A 506 -4.55 0.74 9.35
CA MET A 506 -4.15 2.14 9.15
C MET A 506 -4.18 3.00 10.42
N ILE A 507 -4.98 2.65 11.40
CA ILE A 507 -5.10 3.36 12.67
C ILE A 507 -3.75 3.48 13.40
N SER A 508 -2.86 2.51 13.24
CA SER A 508 -1.52 2.50 13.82
C SER A 508 -0.66 3.72 13.41
N PHE A 509 -0.96 4.36 12.27
CA PHE A 509 -0.23 5.54 11.81
C PHE A 509 -0.54 6.82 12.58
N ILE A 510 -1.69 6.87 13.23
CA ILE A 510 -2.15 8.04 13.99
C ILE A 510 -2.28 7.77 15.49
N THR A 511 -2.13 6.52 15.93
CA THR A 511 -2.39 6.12 17.33
C THR A 511 -1.09 5.87 18.11
N PRO A 512 -0.82 6.62 19.20
CA PRO A 512 0.27 6.30 20.11
C PRO A 512 0.14 4.87 20.71
N PRO A 513 1.25 4.22 21.08
CA PRO A 513 2.62 4.80 21.19
C PRO A 513 3.40 4.84 19.89
N VAL A 514 2.96 4.22 18.82
CA VAL A 514 3.73 4.10 17.57
C VAL A 514 3.47 5.29 16.64
N ALA A 515 2.23 5.56 16.24
CA ALA A 515 1.79 6.77 15.53
C ALA A 515 2.80 7.30 14.47
N ILE A 516 3.35 6.43 13.61
CA ILE A 516 4.49 6.76 12.73
C ILE A 516 4.17 7.96 11.83
N GLY A 517 2.94 8.03 11.31
CA GLY A 517 2.48 9.17 10.51
C GLY A 517 2.43 10.47 11.31
N ALA A 518 1.95 10.40 12.56
CA ALA A 518 1.91 11.55 13.45
C ALA A 518 3.33 11.98 13.89
N PHE A 519 4.26 11.06 14.10
CA PHE A 519 5.64 11.38 14.41
C PHE A 519 6.37 12.02 13.22
N ALA A 520 6.13 11.53 12.00
CA ALA A 520 6.64 12.15 10.80
C ALA A 520 6.14 13.60 10.65
N ALA A 521 4.85 13.84 10.83
CA ALA A 521 4.27 15.17 10.79
C ALA A 521 4.77 16.07 11.92
N ALA A 522 4.95 15.52 13.14
CA ALA A 522 5.51 16.23 14.27
C ALA A 522 6.94 16.70 14.02
N SER A 523 7.75 15.88 13.35
CA SER A 523 9.13 16.26 12.95
C SER A 523 9.12 17.47 12.02
N VAL A 524 8.23 17.49 11.01
CA VAL A 524 8.06 18.64 10.10
C VAL A 524 7.57 19.89 10.85
N ALA A 525 6.67 19.71 11.82
CA ALA A 525 6.08 20.81 12.58
C ALA A 525 7.00 21.38 13.69
N GLY A 526 8.05 20.65 14.07
CA GLY A 526 8.83 20.92 15.29
C GLY A 526 7.99 20.71 16.55
N ALA A 527 7.12 19.69 16.58
CA ALA A 527 6.18 19.41 17.67
C ALA A 527 6.54 18.11 18.40
N ASN A 528 5.92 17.89 19.57
CA ASN A 528 6.06 16.63 20.30
C ASN A 528 5.24 15.54 19.62
N GLY A 529 5.87 14.39 19.30
CA GLY A 529 5.25 13.29 18.56
C GLY A 529 4.06 12.66 19.28
N ILE A 530 4.17 12.37 20.59
CA ILE A 530 3.08 11.77 21.37
C ILE A 530 1.87 12.71 21.44
N ARG A 531 2.11 14.01 21.69
CA ARG A 531 1.05 15.00 21.70
C ARG A 531 0.38 15.15 20.34
N THR A 532 1.17 15.10 19.28
CA THR A 532 0.66 15.07 17.90
C THR A 532 -0.19 13.85 17.64
N GLY A 533 0.23 12.66 18.10
CA GLY A 533 -0.57 11.43 18.00
C GLY A 533 -1.90 11.54 18.74
N VAL A 534 -1.93 12.12 19.95
CA VAL A 534 -3.18 12.34 20.69
C VAL A 534 -4.12 13.30 19.94
N GLU A 535 -3.58 14.37 19.36
CA GLU A 535 -4.40 15.28 18.52
C GLU A 535 -4.89 14.57 17.26
N ALA A 536 -4.04 13.73 16.63
CA ALA A 536 -4.42 12.93 15.47
C ALA A 536 -5.52 11.90 15.79
N MET A 537 -5.46 11.23 16.95
CA MET A 537 -6.54 10.33 17.39
C MET A 537 -7.88 11.05 17.52
N LYS A 538 -7.90 12.24 18.09
CA LYS A 538 -9.13 13.05 18.20
C LYS A 538 -9.66 13.45 16.83
N LEU A 539 -8.78 14.01 15.98
CA LEU A 539 -9.12 14.43 14.62
C LEU A 539 -9.57 13.27 13.74
N GLY A 540 -8.86 12.16 13.80
CA GLY A 540 -9.15 10.95 13.03
C GLY A 540 -10.20 10.04 13.69
N SER A 541 -10.96 10.50 14.70
CA SER A 541 -11.88 9.67 15.48
C SER A 541 -12.82 8.80 14.65
N VAL A 542 -13.28 9.31 13.52
CA VAL A 542 -14.18 8.59 12.60
C VAL A 542 -13.60 7.24 12.14
N ILE A 543 -12.28 7.14 11.96
CA ILE A 543 -11.64 5.91 11.48
C ILE A 543 -11.78 4.72 12.45
N TYR A 544 -11.97 5.00 13.75
CA TYR A 544 -12.15 3.94 14.75
C TYR A 544 -13.55 3.34 14.75
N PHE A 545 -14.57 4.12 14.36
CA PHE A 545 -15.96 3.72 14.45
C PHE A 545 -16.54 3.28 13.11
N ILE A 546 -16.23 4.00 12.03
CA ILE A 546 -16.84 3.77 10.73
C ILE A 546 -16.67 2.33 10.20
N PRO A 547 -15.54 1.62 10.46
CA PRO A 547 -15.38 0.24 10.04
C PRO A 547 -16.41 -0.72 10.66
N PHE A 548 -16.77 -0.52 11.92
CA PHE A 548 -17.81 -1.32 12.55
C PHE A 548 -19.18 -1.09 11.90
N PHE A 549 -19.48 0.17 11.55
CA PHE A 549 -20.75 0.48 10.90
C PHE A 549 -20.86 -0.14 9.52
N PHE A 550 -19.83 -0.01 8.68
CA PHE A 550 -19.93 -0.57 7.33
C PHE A 550 -19.80 -2.09 7.26
N VAL A 551 -19.11 -2.73 8.22
CA VAL A 551 -19.04 -4.19 8.25
C VAL A 551 -20.34 -4.82 8.74
N LEU A 552 -21.05 -4.14 9.66
CA LEU A 552 -22.36 -4.57 10.15
C LEU A 552 -23.51 -4.17 9.23
N ASN A 553 -23.34 -3.09 8.48
CA ASN A 553 -24.33 -2.63 7.48
C ASN A 553 -23.63 -2.24 6.17
N PRO A 554 -23.50 -3.18 5.23
CA PRO A 554 -22.80 -2.98 3.95
C PRO A 554 -23.42 -1.91 3.04
N ALA A 555 -24.61 -1.39 3.34
CA ALA A 555 -25.17 -0.25 2.62
C ALA A 555 -24.24 0.98 2.69
N LEU A 556 -23.43 1.11 3.76
CA LEU A 556 -22.47 2.19 3.91
C LEU A 556 -21.25 2.09 2.96
N ILE A 557 -21.05 0.96 2.32
CA ILE A 557 -20.07 0.75 1.22
C ILE A 557 -20.73 0.59 -0.15
N GLY A 558 -21.98 1.04 -0.28
CA GLY A 558 -22.69 1.00 -1.55
C GLY A 558 -23.31 -0.36 -1.89
N ARG A 559 -23.49 -1.25 -0.91
CA ARG A 559 -24.14 -2.56 -1.08
C ARG A 559 -25.61 -2.48 -0.68
N GLY A 560 -26.51 -2.80 -1.58
CA GLY A 560 -27.95 -2.83 -1.32
C GLY A 560 -28.77 -1.89 -2.21
N SER A 561 -29.99 -1.56 -1.79
CA SER A 561 -30.83 -0.63 -2.53
C SER A 561 -30.33 0.82 -2.42
N ILE A 562 -30.55 1.64 -3.44
CA ILE A 562 -30.21 3.09 -3.41
C ILE A 562 -30.82 3.78 -2.19
N TYR A 563 -32.04 3.37 -1.83
CA TYR A 563 -32.75 3.91 -0.67
C TYR A 563 -32.01 3.61 0.65
N ASP A 564 -31.57 2.37 0.86
CA ASP A 564 -30.83 1.97 2.04
C ASP A 564 -29.47 2.68 2.11
N ILE A 565 -28.75 2.77 0.97
CA ILE A 565 -27.47 3.46 0.86
C ILE A 565 -27.62 4.92 1.28
N LEU A 566 -28.64 5.63 0.77
CA LEU A 566 -28.86 7.04 1.09
C LEU A 566 -29.21 7.23 2.58
N ILE A 567 -30.12 6.42 3.12
CA ILE A 567 -30.50 6.52 4.55
C ILE A 567 -29.28 6.32 5.45
N VAL A 568 -28.54 5.23 5.22
CA VAL A 568 -27.37 4.89 6.07
C VAL A 568 -26.27 5.94 5.93
N PHE A 569 -26.01 6.42 4.71
CA PHE A 569 -25.02 7.46 4.47
C PHE A 569 -25.38 8.79 5.17
N PHE A 570 -26.60 9.28 5.02
CA PHE A 570 -27.04 10.52 5.68
C PHE A 570 -27.11 10.38 7.20
N SER A 571 -27.50 9.22 7.72
CA SER A 571 -27.45 8.94 9.15
C SER A 571 -26.02 8.97 9.69
N ALA A 572 -25.05 8.40 8.94
CA ALA A 572 -23.63 8.48 9.28
C ALA A 572 -23.11 9.93 9.25
N VAL A 573 -23.52 10.74 8.27
CA VAL A 573 -23.18 12.19 8.21
C VAL A 573 -23.66 12.91 9.46
N ILE A 574 -24.90 12.69 9.90
CA ILE A 574 -25.44 13.30 11.13
C ILE A 574 -24.64 12.84 12.35
N GLY A 575 -24.37 11.54 12.47
CA GLY A 575 -23.55 10.99 13.56
C GLY A 575 -22.15 11.61 13.62
N ILE A 576 -21.51 11.78 12.46
CA ILE A 576 -20.18 12.40 12.36
C ILE A 576 -20.22 13.89 12.77
N ILE A 577 -21.26 14.64 12.41
CA ILE A 577 -21.43 16.03 12.85
C ILE A 577 -21.52 16.10 14.38
N LEU A 578 -22.30 15.22 15.00
CA LEU A 578 -22.46 15.17 16.44
C LEU A 578 -21.14 14.81 17.16
N ILE A 579 -20.43 13.79 16.68
CA ILE A 579 -19.12 13.39 17.24
C ILE A 579 -18.10 14.52 17.07
N SER A 580 -18.03 15.13 15.90
CA SER A 580 -17.08 16.22 15.61
C SER A 580 -17.34 17.44 16.47
N SER A 581 -18.61 17.80 16.66
CA SER A 581 -19.01 18.90 17.52
C SER A 581 -18.69 18.62 19.00
N SER A 582 -18.92 17.39 19.46
CA SER A 582 -18.63 17.00 20.85
C SER A 582 -17.13 17.02 21.15
N LEU A 583 -16.28 16.60 20.24
CA LEU A 583 -14.82 16.52 20.43
C LEU A 583 -14.12 17.87 20.37
N GLN A 584 -14.67 18.84 19.66
CA GLN A 584 -14.06 20.16 19.49
C GLN A 584 -14.76 21.28 20.30
N GLY A 585 -15.90 21.00 20.90
CA GLY A 585 -16.66 21.87 21.78
C GLY A 585 -17.48 22.88 21.04
#